data_2d240e5a2255eaeb0bdd7548302ba515
#
_entry.id   2d240e5a2255eaeb0bdd7548302ba515
#
_cell.length_a   1.000
_cell.length_b   1.000
_cell.length_c   1.000
_cell.angle_alpha   90.00
_cell.angle_beta   90.00
_cell.angle_gamma   90.00
#
_symmetry.space_group_name_H-M   'P 1'
#
loop_
_entity.id
_entity.type
_entity.pdbx_description
1 polymer ?
#
loop_
_entity_poly.entity_id
_entity_poly.type
_entity_poly.pdbx_seq_one_letter_code
_entity_poly.pdbx_strand_id
1 'polypeptide(L)'
;MSEKRFFEKSGPYKLKALAAHIGGQLNSKQFSNILIDDISSLENAKSNEISFFSNISYKKELKDTKAGACIIKPDWSHLAPKNVPLVLIDDPYLGFALISQKFYPLEIKPHQL
;
A
#
# COMPACT_ATOMS: atom_id res chain seq x y z
N MET A 1 14.58 -20.95 -11.89
CA MET A 1 14.64 -19.75 -12.68
C MET A 1 15.29 -18.65 -11.94
N SER A 2 16.45 -18.27 -12.41
CA SER A 2 17.26 -17.25 -11.74
C SER A 2 16.59 -15.88 -11.77
N GLU A 3 15.84 -15.59 -12.82
CA GLU A 3 15.20 -14.28 -12.95
C GLU A 3 14.20 -14.00 -11.84
N LYS A 4 13.52 -15.03 -11.38
CA LYS A 4 12.51 -14.86 -10.35
C LYS A 4 13.09 -14.37 -9.03
N ARG A 5 14.36 -14.62 -8.80
CA ARG A 5 14.99 -14.21 -7.55
C ARG A 5 15.12 -12.70 -7.39
N PHE A 6 15.18 -11.98 -8.51
CA PHE A 6 15.31 -10.53 -8.47
C PHE A 6 13.99 -9.84 -8.16
N PHE A 7 12.88 -10.52 -8.40
CA PHE A 7 11.56 -9.93 -8.25
C PHE A 7 10.65 -10.75 -7.37
N GLU A 8 11.26 -11.58 -6.56
CA GLU A 8 10.48 -12.45 -5.68
C GLU A 8 9.73 -11.59 -4.67
N LYS A 9 8.42 -11.78 -4.64
CA LYS A 9 7.57 -11.02 -3.74
C LYS A 9 7.77 -11.50 -2.32
N SER A 10 7.86 -10.58 -1.39
CA SER A 10 7.92 -10.90 0.02
C SER A 10 6.55 -10.68 0.66
N GLY A 11 6.43 -10.97 1.93
CA GLY A 11 5.16 -10.87 2.65
C GLY A 11 4.49 -12.21 2.79
N PRO A 12 3.20 -12.23 3.22
CA PRO A 12 2.37 -11.06 3.52
C PRO A 12 2.82 -10.30 4.77
N TYR A 13 2.28 -9.09 4.94
CA TYR A 13 2.60 -8.26 6.10
C TYR A 13 1.32 -7.80 6.76
N LYS A 14 1.38 -7.65 8.09
CA LYS A 14 0.28 -7.01 8.82
C LYS A 14 0.22 -5.54 8.46
N LEU A 15 -0.99 -5.00 8.38
CA LEU A 15 -1.15 -3.59 8.01
C LEU A 15 -0.41 -2.66 8.96
N LYS A 16 -0.38 -2.98 10.26
CA LYS A 16 0.36 -2.15 11.21
C LYS A 16 1.85 -2.11 10.89
N ALA A 17 2.40 -3.21 10.38
CA ALA A 17 3.82 -3.24 10.01
C ALA A 17 4.09 -2.38 8.79
N LEU A 18 3.17 -2.38 7.83
CA LEU A 18 3.31 -1.54 6.65
C LEU A 18 3.20 -0.06 7.02
N ALA A 19 2.23 0.28 7.87
CA ALA A 19 2.07 1.66 8.33
C ALA A 19 3.33 2.15 9.04
N ALA A 20 3.88 1.33 9.95
CA ALA A 20 5.10 1.68 10.67
C ALA A 20 6.28 1.85 9.71
N HIS A 21 6.36 1.00 8.70
CA HIS A 21 7.46 1.03 7.73
C HIS A 21 7.55 2.37 7.00
N ILE A 22 6.40 2.99 6.75
CA ILE A 22 6.38 4.27 6.01
C ILE A 22 6.14 5.48 6.92
N GLY A 23 6.05 5.26 8.24
CA GLY A 23 5.81 6.36 9.17
C GLY A 23 4.39 6.89 9.13
N GLY A 24 3.45 6.07 8.69
CA GLY A 24 2.03 6.45 8.64
C GLY A 24 1.27 5.97 9.86
N GLN A 25 0.01 6.37 9.95
CA GLN A 25 -0.87 5.99 11.04
C GLN A 25 -2.13 5.33 10.50
N LEU A 26 -2.57 4.28 11.17
CA LEU A 26 -3.85 3.66 10.83
C LEU A 26 -4.99 4.54 11.31
N ASN A 27 -6.05 4.60 10.52
CA ASN A 27 -7.26 5.33 10.92
C ASN A 27 -8.03 4.61 12.02
N SER A 28 -7.76 3.33 12.24
CA SER A 28 -8.39 2.57 13.30
C SER A 28 -7.53 1.39 13.70
N LYS A 29 -7.40 1.16 15.00
CA LYS A 29 -6.60 0.05 15.54
C LYS A 29 -7.18 -1.32 15.19
N GLN A 30 -8.46 -1.38 14.90
CA GLN A 30 -9.10 -2.66 14.58
C GLN A 30 -8.54 -3.29 13.32
N PHE A 31 -7.88 -2.49 12.46
CA PHE A 31 -7.31 -3.00 11.21
C PHE A 31 -5.84 -3.40 11.31
N SER A 32 -5.27 -3.33 12.53
CA SER A 32 -3.82 -3.51 12.73
C SER A 32 -3.29 -4.83 12.21
N ASN A 33 -4.06 -5.88 12.36
CA ASN A 33 -3.59 -7.24 12.10
C ASN A 33 -4.07 -7.82 10.78
N ILE A 34 -4.75 -7.02 9.93
CA ILE A 34 -5.11 -7.54 8.61
C ILE A 34 -3.84 -7.80 7.81
N LEU A 35 -3.88 -8.89 7.04
CA LEU A 35 -2.75 -9.26 6.22
C LEU A 35 -2.90 -8.68 4.82
N ILE A 36 -1.84 -8.07 4.36
CA ILE A 36 -1.75 -7.51 3.01
C ILE A 36 -0.73 -8.33 2.23
N ASP A 37 -1.16 -8.87 1.08
CA ASP A 37 -0.33 -9.74 0.26
C ASP A 37 0.40 -9.03 -0.85
N ASP A 38 -0.12 -7.89 -1.31
CA ASP A 38 0.41 -7.26 -2.51
C ASP A 38 -0.02 -5.81 -2.62
N ILE A 39 0.49 -5.15 -3.62
CA ILE A 39 0.14 -3.77 -3.99
C ILE A 39 -0.70 -3.80 -5.26
N SER A 40 -1.51 -2.76 -5.47
CA SER A 40 -2.30 -2.65 -6.69
C SER A 40 -2.83 -1.24 -6.86
N SER A 41 -3.33 -0.93 -8.06
CA SER A 41 -4.02 0.32 -8.31
C SER A 41 -5.39 0.31 -7.63
N LEU A 42 -5.99 1.49 -7.47
CA LEU A 42 -7.31 1.59 -6.83
C LEU A 42 -8.38 0.75 -7.54
N GLU A 43 -8.36 0.75 -8.86
CA GLU A 43 -9.39 0.08 -9.63
C GLU A 43 -9.21 -1.44 -9.70
N ASN A 44 -7.99 -1.92 -9.51
CA ASN A 44 -7.70 -3.35 -9.62
C ASN A 44 -7.47 -4.04 -8.28
N ALA A 45 -7.42 -3.29 -7.20
CA ALA A 45 -7.06 -3.85 -5.90
C ALA A 45 -8.11 -4.81 -5.38
N LYS A 46 -7.64 -5.90 -4.81
CA LYS A 46 -8.47 -6.89 -4.13
C LYS A 46 -8.40 -6.66 -2.62
N SER A 47 -9.23 -7.38 -1.88
CA SER A 47 -9.39 -7.18 -0.44
C SER A 47 -8.12 -7.46 0.37
N ASN A 48 -7.13 -8.13 -0.22
CA ASN A 48 -5.85 -8.39 0.44
C ASN A 48 -4.71 -7.56 -0.15
N GLU A 49 -5.04 -6.49 -0.86
CA GLU A 49 -4.05 -5.65 -1.51
C GLU A 49 -4.15 -4.22 -1.03
N ILE A 50 -3.01 -3.51 -1.02
CA ILE A 50 -2.95 -2.13 -0.60
C ILE A 50 -2.74 -1.23 -1.81
N SER A 51 -3.48 -0.12 -1.83
CA SER A 51 -3.37 0.87 -2.88
C SER A 51 -3.07 2.23 -2.25
N PHE A 52 -3.08 3.28 -3.06
CA PHE A 52 -2.83 4.64 -2.56
C PHE A 52 -3.66 5.63 -3.35
N PHE A 53 -3.86 6.80 -2.75
CA PHE A 53 -4.59 7.89 -3.37
C PHE A 53 -3.79 9.17 -3.19
N SER A 54 -3.22 9.67 -4.27
CA SER A 54 -2.38 10.88 -4.22
C SER A 54 -2.78 11.92 -5.25
N ASN A 55 -3.83 11.67 -6.05
CA ASN A 55 -4.26 12.56 -7.09
C ASN A 55 -5.79 12.64 -7.07
N ILE A 56 -6.31 13.86 -6.88
CA ILE A 56 -7.75 14.06 -6.74
C ILE A 56 -8.53 13.62 -7.99
N SER A 57 -7.88 13.56 -9.14
CA SER A 57 -8.55 13.11 -10.36
C SER A 57 -8.97 11.64 -10.30
N TYR A 58 -8.43 10.86 -9.37
CA TYR A 58 -8.82 9.47 -9.17
C TYR A 58 -9.87 9.29 -8.07
N LYS A 59 -10.59 10.34 -7.75
CA LYS A 59 -11.60 10.31 -6.69
C LYS A 59 -12.66 9.26 -6.93
N LYS A 60 -13.06 9.06 -8.19
CA LYS A 60 -14.04 8.04 -8.53
C LYS A 60 -13.51 6.64 -8.26
N GLU A 61 -12.26 6.39 -8.66
CA GLU A 61 -11.63 5.10 -8.43
C GLU A 61 -11.51 4.82 -6.94
N LEU A 62 -11.22 5.84 -6.15
CA LEU A 62 -11.16 5.68 -4.70
C LEU A 62 -12.52 5.29 -4.14
N LYS A 63 -13.56 5.96 -4.60
CA LYS A 63 -14.91 5.70 -4.11
C LYS A 63 -15.35 4.26 -4.35
N ASP A 64 -14.92 3.68 -5.47
CA ASP A 64 -15.34 2.34 -5.88
C ASP A 64 -14.32 1.25 -5.52
N THR A 65 -13.22 1.61 -4.88
CA THR A 65 -12.15 0.64 -4.66
C THR A 65 -12.55 -0.48 -3.72
N LYS A 66 -12.02 -1.67 -3.99
CA LYS A 66 -12.18 -2.84 -3.13
C LYS A 66 -10.88 -3.20 -2.42
N ALA A 67 -9.95 -2.26 -2.37
CA ALA A 67 -8.65 -2.47 -1.75
C ALA A 67 -8.80 -2.86 -0.28
N GLY A 68 -7.88 -3.69 0.19
CA GLY A 68 -7.83 -4.06 1.59
C GLY A 68 -7.30 -2.94 2.47
N ALA A 69 -6.61 -1.97 1.87
CA ALA A 69 -6.16 -0.76 2.56
C ALA A 69 -5.78 0.29 1.52
N CYS A 70 -5.79 1.54 1.92
CA CYS A 70 -5.41 2.64 1.05
C CYS A 70 -4.55 3.64 1.80
N ILE A 71 -3.43 4.02 1.19
CA ILE A 71 -2.54 5.05 1.72
C ILE A 71 -3.05 6.39 1.23
N ILE A 72 -3.30 7.33 2.15
CA ILE A 72 -4.02 8.56 1.80
C ILE A 72 -3.60 9.69 2.75
N LYS A 73 -3.67 10.93 2.27
CA LYS A 73 -3.44 12.10 3.13
C LYS A 73 -4.58 12.23 4.13
N PRO A 74 -4.28 12.68 5.35
CA PRO A 74 -5.35 12.91 6.34
C PRO A 74 -6.45 13.84 5.82
N ASP A 75 -6.09 14.88 5.07
CA ASP A 75 -7.06 15.85 4.58
C ASP A 75 -8.07 15.23 3.60
N TRP A 76 -7.72 14.12 2.96
CA TRP A 76 -8.57 13.49 1.98
C TRP A 76 -9.20 12.20 2.49
N SER A 77 -9.00 11.87 3.76
CA SER A 77 -9.48 10.59 4.30
C SER A 77 -11.01 10.45 4.20
N HIS A 78 -11.72 11.57 4.28
CA HIS A 78 -13.18 11.57 4.20
C HIS A 78 -13.72 11.14 2.83
N LEU A 79 -12.86 11.15 1.80
CA LEU A 79 -13.26 10.74 0.46
C LEU A 79 -13.28 9.24 0.27
N ALA A 80 -12.63 8.49 1.16
CA ALA A 80 -12.52 7.05 1.04
C ALA A 80 -13.78 6.36 1.55
N PRO A 81 -14.11 5.17 1.01
CA PRO A 81 -15.20 4.38 1.57
C PRO A 81 -14.94 4.05 3.04
N LYS A 82 -15.99 4.03 3.85
CA LYS A 82 -15.85 3.83 5.29
C LYS A 82 -15.31 2.45 5.65
N ASN A 83 -15.53 1.47 4.80
CA ASN A 83 -15.10 0.11 5.06
C ASN A 83 -13.66 -0.18 4.64
N VAL A 84 -12.97 0.78 4.04
CA VAL A 84 -11.60 0.58 3.60
C VAL A 84 -10.64 1.08 4.67
N PRO A 85 -9.78 0.21 5.20
CA PRO A 85 -8.75 0.65 6.16
C PRO A 85 -7.81 1.66 5.51
N LEU A 86 -7.42 2.68 6.28
CA LEU A 86 -6.58 3.75 5.76
C LEU A 86 -5.26 3.84 6.50
N VAL A 87 -4.19 4.07 5.75
CA VAL A 87 -2.90 4.45 6.31
C VAL A 87 -2.70 5.93 5.98
N LEU A 88 -2.67 6.75 7.02
CA LEU A 88 -2.61 8.20 6.89
C LEU A 88 -1.16 8.66 6.87
N ILE A 89 -0.79 9.39 5.84
CA ILE A 89 0.56 9.92 5.69
C ILE A 89 0.52 11.13 4.76
N ASP A 90 1.44 12.08 4.95
CA ASP A 90 1.44 13.31 4.18
C ASP A 90 1.76 13.10 2.70
N ASP A 91 2.59 12.11 2.38
CA ASP A 91 2.96 11.83 0.99
C ASP A 91 2.60 10.38 0.64
N PRO A 92 1.37 10.14 0.20
CA PRO A 92 0.93 8.77 -0.12
C PRO A 92 1.70 8.12 -1.25
N TYR A 93 2.15 8.89 -2.22
CA TYR A 93 2.91 8.34 -3.33
C TYR A 93 4.24 7.77 -2.85
N LEU A 94 4.94 8.54 -2.01
CA LEU A 94 6.19 8.04 -1.43
C LEU A 94 5.93 6.83 -0.55
N GLY A 95 4.87 6.86 0.26
CA GLY A 95 4.51 5.72 1.09
C GLY A 95 4.27 4.46 0.26
N PHE A 96 3.55 4.60 -0.85
CA PHE A 96 3.29 3.48 -1.73
C PHE A 96 4.58 2.95 -2.38
N ALA A 97 5.48 3.85 -2.78
CA ALA A 97 6.76 3.44 -3.34
C ALA A 97 7.57 2.63 -2.34
N LEU A 98 7.60 3.06 -1.08
CA LEU A 98 8.33 2.35 -0.03
C LEU A 98 7.73 0.96 0.23
N ILE A 99 6.41 0.87 0.24
CA ILE A 99 5.74 -0.42 0.43
C ILE A 99 5.99 -1.32 -0.79
N SER A 100 5.97 -0.75 -1.99
CA SER A 100 6.28 -1.53 -3.20
C SER A 100 7.66 -2.14 -3.12
N GLN A 101 8.65 -1.38 -2.64
CA GLN A 101 10.00 -1.90 -2.47
C GLN A 101 10.06 -3.00 -1.41
N LYS A 102 9.21 -2.90 -0.40
CA LYS A 102 9.18 -3.94 0.63
C LYS A 102 8.64 -5.25 0.10
N PHE A 103 7.60 -5.19 -0.74
CA PHE A 103 7.05 -6.40 -1.35
C PHE A 103 7.93 -6.97 -2.46
N TYR A 104 8.60 -6.09 -3.21
CA TYR A 104 9.41 -6.48 -4.35
C TYR A 104 10.82 -5.92 -4.23
N PRO A 105 11.60 -6.43 -3.25
CA PRO A 105 12.94 -5.91 -3.06
C PRO A 105 13.80 -6.22 -4.27
N LEU A 106 14.49 -5.20 -4.77
CA LEU A 106 15.38 -5.36 -5.91
C LEU A 106 16.77 -5.69 -5.39
N GLU A 107 17.26 -6.87 -5.74
CA GLU A 107 18.57 -7.31 -5.33
C GLU A 107 19.58 -6.86 -6.36
N ILE A 108 20.40 -5.89 -5.99
CA ILE A 108 21.41 -5.35 -6.89
C ILE A 108 22.75 -5.94 -6.53
N LYS A 109 23.36 -6.64 -7.47
CA LYS A 109 24.68 -7.22 -7.26
C LYS A 109 25.76 -6.23 -7.67
N PRO A 110 26.91 -6.26 -6.99
CA PRO A 110 27.95 -5.25 -7.28
C PRO A 110 28.36 -5.16 -8.74
N HIS A 111 28.39 -6.29 -9.44
CA HIS A 111 28.82 -6.28 -10.84
C HIS A 111 27.78 -5.67 -11.77
N GLN A 112 26.59 -5.38 -11.28
CA GLN A 112 25.54 -4.76 -12.08
C GLN A 112 25.53 -3.24 -11.95
N LEU A 113 26.33 -2.75 -11.05
CA LEU A 113 26.43 -1.32 -10.86
C LEU A 113 27.44 -0.72 -11.83
#